data_9d1e3d8d78d5f5651e6d7ffbd5ab96d6
#
_entry.id   9d1e3d8d78d5f5651e6d7ffbd5ab96d6
#
_cell.length_a   1.000
_cell.length_b   1.000
_cell.length_c   1.000
_cell.angle_alpha   90.00
_cell.angle_beta   90.00
_cell.angle_gamma   90.00
#
_symmetry.space_group_name_H-M   'P 1'
#
loop_
_entity.id
_entity.type
_entity.pdbx_description
1 polymer ?
#
loop_
_entity_poly.entity_id
_entity_poly.type
_entity_poly.pdbx_seq_one_letter_code
_entity_poly.pdbx_strand_id
1 'polypeptide(L)'
;MLNIALMGAGRIGKMHAKNIALHPMCNLSYVFDINKEFANQVAQSTKAKVAKSPDEAINDNDVNVVFIASATPTHVDFITKGAKAGKAIFCEKPIDLNIEKVDQCYETIKNCDVPIQIGFNRRFDNSHRKVKLAKDNGEIGSLEMIIITSRDPEPPGLEYLKAAGGFFRDTTIHDFDLSRFILGDDPIVEVSAYGSQLISEECKEVGDHDTAMLIMRSQKGVLIHINNSRRAVYGYDQRVEIFGSKGMMISNNQSPSSVEIFDKDKTYSKDLIHFFFIERYEQ
;
A
#
# COMPACT_ATOMS: atom_id res chain seq x y z
N MET A 1 4.57 -11.83 23.01
CA MET A 1 3.39 -11.11 22.51
C MET A 1 3.82 -9.68 22.27
N LEU A 2 3.47 -9.09 21.13
CA LEU A 2 3.81 -7.70 20.80
C LEU A 2 2.69 -6.78 21.25
N ASN A 3 3.01 -5.83 22.11
CA ASN A 3 2.10 -4.79 22.55
C ASN A 3 2.19 -3.60 21.58
N ILE A 4 1.08 -3.23 20.98
CA ILE A 4 1.00 -2.29 19.87
C ILE A 4 0.22 -1.05 20.30
N ALA A 5 0.77 0.13 19.98
CA ALA A 5 0.08 1.41 20.07
C ALA A 5 -0.29 1.86 18.64
N LEU A 6 -1.59 1.97 18.36
CA LEU A 6 -2.12 2.41 17.07
C LEU A 6 -2.34 3.92 17.08
N MET A 7 -1.71 4.62 16.15
CA MET A 7 -1.88 6.03 15.86
C MET A 7 -2.76 6.20 14.62
N GLY A 8 -3.98 6.68 14.81
CA GLY A 8 -5.00 6.81 13.77
C GLY A 8 -6.05 5.69 13.82
N ALA A 9 -7.33 6.08 13.95
CA ALA A 9 -8.49 5.20 14.01
C ALA A 9 -9.50 5.47 12.89
N GLY A 10 -9.05 6.02 11.77
CA GLY A 10 -9.81 6.19 10.55
C GLY A 10 -10.08 4.84 9.85
N ARG A 11 -10.55 4.86 8.60
CA ARG A 11 -10.88 3.65 7.84
C ARG A 11 -9.75 2.60 7.87
N ILE A 12 -8.53 2.99 7.55
CA ILE A 12 -7.37 2.09 7.50
C ILE A 12 -6.94 1.68 8.91
N GLY A 13 -6.95 2.60 9.88
CA GLY A 13 -6.64 2.28 11.28
C GLY A 13 -7.61 1.25 11.87
N LYS A 14 -8.91 1.34 11.59
CA LYS A 14 -9.91 0.35 12.02
C LYS A 14 -9.65 -1.04 11.43
N MET A 15 -9.27 -1.11 10.16
CA MET A 15 -8.90 -2.36 9.51
C MET A 15 -7.68 -2.99 10.20
N HIS A 16 -6.62 -2.22 10.42
CA HIS A 16 -5.44 -2.70 11.12
C HIS A 16 -5.72 -3.08 12.56
N ALA A 17 -6.55 -2.31 13.28
CA ALA A 17 -6.96 -2.66 14.64
C ALA A 17 -7.63 -4.04 14.71
N LYS A 18 -8.53 -4.36 13.77
CA LYS A 18 -9.15 -5.68 13.64
C LYS A 18 -8.09 -6.75 13.39
N ASN A 19 -7.18 -6.55 12.45
CA ASN A 19 -6.13 -7.51 12.12
C ASN A 19 -5.19 -7.76 13.30
N ILE A 20 -4.78 -6.71 14.01
CA ILE A 20 -3.94 -6.81 15.21
C ILE A 20 -4.66 -7.62 16.30
N ALA A 21 -5.94 -7.31 16.55
CA ALA A 21 -6.72 -8.00 17.59
C ALA A 21 -6.96 -9.49 17.29
N LEU A 22 -6.99 -9.87 16.02
CA LEU A 22 -7.16 -11.26 15.59
C LEU A 22 -5.83 -12.05 15.59
N HIS A 23 -4.69 -11.37 15.58
CA HIS A 23 -3.39 -12.02 15.48
C HIS A 23 -2.92 -12.56 16.84
N PRO A 24 -2.64 -13.88 16.98
CA PRO A 24 -2.37 -14.52 18.28
C PRO A 24 -1.11 -14.02 19.00
N MET A 25 -0.17 -13.42 18.27
CA MET A 25 1.08 -12.88 18.82
C MET A 25 1.02 -11.37 19.10
N CYS A 26 -0.13 -10.71 18.89
CA CYS A 26 -0.28 -9.27 19.02
C CYS A 26 -1.33 -8.93 20.08
N ASN A 27 -1.14 -7.79 20.73
CA ASN A 27 -2.08 -7.17 21.63
C ASN A 27 -2.17 -5.67 21.29
N LEU A 28 -3.37 -5.19 20.97
CA LEU A 28 -3.59 -3.75 20.79
C LEU A 28 -3.74 -3.11 22.18
N SER A 29 -2.64 -2.53 22.69
CA SER A 29 -2.61 -1.94 24.04
C SER A 29 -3.22 -0.54 24.06
N TYR A 30 -2.91 0.26 23.05
CA TYR A 30 -3.36 1.64 22.94
C TYR A 30 -3.92 1.94 21.55
N VAL A 31 -4.90 2.85 21.52
CA VAL A 31 -5.33 3.54 20.31
C VAL A 31 -5.39 5.04 20.58
N PHE A 32 -4.87 5.82 19.65
CA PHE A 32 -4.95 7.27 19.63
C PHE A 32 -5.53 7.79 18.32
N ASP A 33 -6.45 8.73 18.41
CA ASP A 33 -6.94 9.53 17.29
C ASP A 33 -7.31 10.94 17.81
N ILE A 34 -7.16 11.96 16.98
CA ILE A 34 -7.63 13.32 17.28
C ILE A 34 -9.15 13.36 17.42
N ASN A 35 -9.84 12.50 16.65
CA ASN A 35 -11.26 12.24 16.82
C ASN A 35 -11.47 11.13 17.88
N LYS A 36 -11.80 11.56 19.09
CA LYS A 36 -12.01 10.66 20.24
C LYS A 36 -13.08 9.60 20.00
N GLU A 37 -14.08 9.89 19.17
CA GLU A 37 -15.15 8.94 18.85
C GLU A 37 -14.57 7.75 18.07
N PHE A 38 -13.70 8.00 17.08
CA PHE A 38 -13.04 6.94 16.31
C PHE A 38 -12.15 6.08 17.22
N ALA A 39 -11.36 6.70 18.11
CA ALA A 39 -10.55 5.97 19.07
C ALA A 39 -11.41 5.12 20.02
N ASN A 40 -12.52 5.64 20.53
CA ASN A 40 -13.45 4.91 21.39
C ASN A 40 -14.09 3.71 20.67
N GLN A 41 -14.51 3.85 19.41
CA GLN A 41 -15.06 2.74 18.62
C GLN A 41 -14.05 1.58 18.48
N VAL A 42 -12.79 1.89 18.18
CA VAL A 42 -11.71 0.89 18.11
C VAL A 42 -11.48 0.26 19.48
N ALA A 43 -11.39 1.06 20.54
CA ALA A 43 -11.15 0.57 21.90
C ALA A 43 -12.26 -0.40 22.37
N GLN A 44 -13.51 -0.09 22.08
CA GLN A 44 -14.65 -0.97 22.43
C GLN A 44 -14.57 -2.33 21.74
N SER A 45 -14.15 -2.37 20.48
CA SER A 45 -14.08 -3.62 19.70
C SER A 45 -12.84 -4.46 19.99
N THR A 46 -11.75 -3.84 20.46
CA THR A 46 -10.44 -4.50 20.64
C THR A 46 -10.00 -4.59 22.10
N LYS A 47 -10.69 -3.95 23.03
CA LYS A 47 -10.33 -3.77 24.44
C LYS A 47 -9.05 -2.93 24.67
N ALA A 48 -8.60 -2.20 23.65
CA ALA A 48 -7.47 -1.29 23.77
C ALA A 48 -7.80 -0.10 24.68
N LYS A 49 -6.77 0.49 25.29
CA LYS A 49 -6.90 1.74 26.04
C LYS A 49 -6.86 2.93 25.09
N VAL A 50 -7.79 3.88 25.23
CA VAL A 50 -7.71 5.15 24.50
C VAL A 50 -6.63 6.02 25.13
N ALA A 51 -5.58 6.35 24.39
CA ALA A 51 -4.52 7.22 24.86
C ALA A 51 -4.98 8.69 24.88
N LYS A 52 -4.58 9.42 25.92
CA LYS A 52 -4.86 10.87 26.07
C LYS A 52 -4.02 11.71 25.12
N SER A 53 -2.83 11.23 24.80
CA SER A 53 -1.89 11.83 23.85
C SER A 53 -1.07 10.75 23.15
N PRO A 54 -0.45 11.03 21.98
CA PRO A 54 0.49 10.10 21.36
C PRO A 54 1.64 9.73 22.29
N ASP A 55 2.16 10.69 23.03
CA ASP A 55 3.32 10.51 23.90
C ASP A 55 3.01 9.58 25.09
N GLU A 56 1.77 9.53 25.59
CA GLU A 56 1.35 8.54 26.60
C GLU A 56 1.54 7.11 26.09
N ALA A 57 1.14 6.85 24.86
CA ALA A 57 1.22 5.51 24.29
C ALA A 57 2.64 5.15 23.81
N ILE A 58 3.35 6.11 23.20
CA ILE A 58 4.69 5.89 22.66
C ILE A 58 5.71 5.65 23.78
N ASN A 59 5.60 6.38 24.90
CA ASN A 59 6.56 6.30 26.01
C ASN A 59 6.20 5.22 27.06
N ASP A 60 5.10 4.50 26.88
CA ASP A 60 4.77 3.36 27.75
C ASP A 60 5.80 2.23 27.55
N ASN A 61 6.43 1.79 28.66
CA ASN A 61 7.48 0.77 28.61
C ASN A 61 6.99 -0.59 28.10
N ASP A 62 5.71 -0.90 28.28
CA ASP A 62 5.12 -2.17 27.84
C ASP A 62 4.80 -2.18 26.34
N VAL A 63 4.77 -1.03 25.68
CA VAL A 63 4.56 -0.92 24.24
C VAL A 63 5.84 -1.29 23.49
N ASN A 64 5.73 -2.20 22.52
CA ASN A 64 6.84 -2.65 21.68
C ASN A 64 6.82 -2.03 20.29
N VAL A 65 5.63 -1.72 19.77
CA VAL A 65 5.42 -1.27 18.38
C VAL A 65 4.54 -0.04 18.35
N VAL A 66 4.95 0.98 17.60
CA VAL A 66 4.12 2.11 17.20
C VAL A 66 3.61 1.83 15.78
N PHE A 67 2.30 1.64 15.65
CA PHE A 67 1.62 1.38 14.39
C PHE A 67 0.93 2.65 13.90
N ILE A 68 1.40 3.21 12.79
CA ILE A 68 0.99 4.53 12.29
C ILE A 68 0.07 4.36 11.09
N ALA A 69 -1.22 4.69 11.27
CA ALA A 69 -2.27 4.70 10.26
C ALA A 69 -3.09 6.02 10.32
N SER A 70 -2.45 7.09 10.77
CA SER A 70 -2.99 8.43 10.88
C SER A 70 -2.91 9.18 9.54
N ALA A 71 -3.22 10.47 9.54
CA ALA A 71 -3.04 11.31 8.36
C ALA A 71 -1.55 11.52 8.02
N THR A 72 -1.20 11.48 6.74
CA THR A 72 0.18 11.56 6.23
C THR A 72 1.05 12.66 6.88
N PRO A 73 0.56 13.90 7.12
CA PRO A 73 1.39 14.94 7.73
C PRO A 73 1.91 14.61 9.14
N THR A 74 1.38 13.58 9.79
CA THR A 74 1.80 13.17 11.14
C THR A 74 2.77 11.99 11.15
N HIS A 75 2.99 11.34 10.01
CA HIS A 75 3.79 10.11 9.94
C HIS A 75 5.23 10.33 10.38
N VAL A 76 5.91 11.33 9.84
CA VAL A 76 7.32 11.65 10.16
C VAL A 76 7.50 11.92 11.67
N ASP A 77 6.57 12.66 12.29
CA ASP A 77 6.64 12.94 13.74
C ASP A 77 6.52 11.64 14.56
N PHE A 78 5.54 10.80 14.25
CA PHE A 78 5.35 9.53 14.97
C PHE A 78 6.45 8.51 14.70
N ILE A 79 6.98 8.43 13.47
CA ILE A 79 8.16 7.61 13.17
C ILE A 79 9.33 8.05 14.04
N THR A 80 9.62 9.37 14.05
CA THR A 80 10.74 9.94 14.79
C THR A 80 10.62 9.71 16.30
N LYS A 81 9.45 9.97 16.86
CA LYS A 81 9.18 9.77 18.30
C LYS A 81 9.29 8.30 18.69
N GLY A 82 8.65 7.41 17.93
CA GLY A 82 8.67 5.99 18.21
C GLY A 82 10.08 5.39 18.12
N ALA A 83 10.84 5.73 17.05
CA ALA A 83 12.21 5.25 16.88
C ALA A 83 13.13 5.73 18.01
N LYS A 84 13.05 7.02 18.41
CA LYS A 84 13.80 7.57 19.54
C LYS A 84 13.42 6.94 20.89
N ALA A 85 12.17 6.49 21.02
CA ALA A 85 11.70 5.74 22.20
C ALA A 85 12.07 4.25 22.18
N GLY A 86 12.84 3.78 21.16
CA GLY A 86 13.27 2.40 21.03
C GLY A 86 12.15 1.44 20.61
N LYS A 87 11.06 1.95 19.98
CA LYS A 87 9.94 1.13 19.53
C LYS A 87 10.11 0.73 18.08
N ALA A 88 9.72 -0.51 17.75
CA ALA A 88 9.55 -0.90 16.35
C ALA A 88 8.42 -0.07 15.70
N ILE A 89 8.56 0.23 14.41
CA ILE A 89 7.64 1.10 13.68
C ILE A 89 7.00 0.34 12.53
N PHE A 90 5.67 0.42 12.44
CA PHE A 90 4.95 0.25 11.18
C PHE A 90 4.33 1.59 10.81
N CYS A 91 4.50 2.01 9.57
CA CYS A 91 3.89 3.25 9.09
C CYS A 91 3.21 3.01 7.73
N GLU A 92 1.96 3.47 7.61
CA GLU A 92 1.27 3.51 6.32
C GLU A 92 1.99 4.43 5.32
N LYS A 93 1.81 4.11 4.06
CA LYS A 93 2.31 4.93 2.95
C LYS A 93 1.42 6.19 2.74
N PRO A 94 1.96 7.27 2.16
CA PRO A 94 3.38 7.60 2.03
C PRO A 94 3.97 8.05 3.36
N ILE A 95 5.29 8.04 3.51
CA ILE A 95 5.95 8.53 4.73
C ILE A 95 5.66 10.04 4.92
N ASP A 96 5.81 10.83 3.86
CA ASP A 96 5.38 12.24 3.76
C ASP A 96 5.17 12.58 2.28
N LEU A 97 4.50 13.70 1.99
CA LEU A 97 4.34 14.25 0.64
C LEU A 97 5.56 15.09 0.19
N ASN A 98 6.43 15.46 1.13
CA ASN A 98 7.64 16.22 0.90
C ASN A 98 8.87 15.33 1.13
N ILE A 99 9.70 15.17 0.07
CA ILE A 99 10.87 14.28 0.11
C ILE A 99 11.94 14.78 1.10
N GLU A 100 12.12 16.10 1.25
CA GLU A 100 13.08 16.65 2.18
C GLU A 100 12.74 16.28 3.63
N LYS A 101 11.44 16.21 3.97
CA LYS A 101 11.01 15.73 5.30
C LYS A 101 11.28 14.24 5.49
N VAL A 102 11.12 13.43 4.43
CA VAL A 102 11.45 12.01 4.46
C VAL A 102 12.95 11.83 4.70
N ASP A 103 13.79 12.56 3.98
CA ASP A 103 15.24 12.51 4.11
C ASP A 103 15.70 12.96 5.52
N GLN A 104 15.13 14.06 6.04
CA GLN A 104 15.39 14.52 7.39
C GLN A 104 14.96 13.51 8.46
N CYS A 105 13.81 12.86 8.25
CA CYS A 105 13.35 11.79 9.12
C CYS A 105 14.36 10.64 9.13
N TYR A 106 14.77 10.16 7.96
CA TYR A 106 15.77 9.10 7.83
C TYR A 106 17.07 9.46 8.53
N GLU A 107 17.63 10.65 8.27
CA GLU A 107 18.86 11.13 8.94
C GLU A 107 18.72 11.17 10.47
N THR A 108 17.52 11.50 10.97
CA THR A 108 17.25 11.59 12.41
C THR A 108 17.20 10.21 13.07
N ILE A 109 16.73 9.19 12.36
CA ILE A 109 16.47 7.85 12.93
C ILE A 109 17.48 6.79 12.47
N LYS A 110 18.35 7.05 11.50
CA LYS A 110 19.28 6.06 10.93
C LYS A 110 20.18 5.34 11.94
N ASN A 111 20.41 5.96 13.11
CA ASN A 111 21.19 5.38 14.21
C ASN A 111 20.31 4.77 15.30
N CYS A 112 18.99 4.78 15.16
CA CYS A 112 18.07 4.08 16.05
C CYS A 112 18.05 2.60 15.62
N ASP A 113 18.46 1.71 16.49
CA ASP A 113 18.48 0.26 16.23
C ASP A 113 17.08 -0.34 16.47
N VAL A 114 16.12 0.06 15.61
CA VAL A 114 14.74 -0.41 15.67
C VAL A 114 14.24 -0.82 14.28
N PRO A 115 13.44 -1.89 14.17
CA PRO A 115 12.81 -2.26 12.90
C PRO A 115 11.81 -1.19 12.45
N ILE A 116 11.87 -0.81 11.18
CA ILE A 116 10.92 0.12 10.56
C ILE A 116 10.38 -0.52 9.28
N GLN A 117 9.06 -0.63 9.20
CA GLN A 117 8.35 -1.15 8.03
C GLN A 117 7.35 -0.13 7.51
N ILE A 118 7.37 0.11 6.21
CA ILE A 118 6.38 0.94 5.52
C ILE A 118 5.31 0.04 4.89
N GLY A 119 4.04 0.46 4.98
CA GLY A 119 2.85 -0.30 4.62
C GLY A 119 2.63 -0.47 3.11
N PHE A 120 3.62 -0.91 2.36
CA PHE A 120 3.45 -1.30 0.95
C PHE A 120 2.85 -2.70 0.85
N ASN A 121 1.53 -2.76 0.92
CA ASN A 121 0.76 -4.00 1.01
C ASN A 121 0.96 -4.96 -0.18
N ARG A 122 1.25 -4.46 -1.38
CA ARG A 122 1.42 -5.29 -2.58
C ARG A 122 2.60 -6.25 -2.51
N ARG A 123 3.62 -5.97 -1.70
CA ARG A 123 4.71 -6.91 -1.41
C ARG A 123 4.25 -8.18 -0.69
N PHE A 124 3.08 -8.12 -0.04
CA PHE A 124 2.47 -9.21 0.73
C PHE A 124 1.32 -9.90 -0.03
N ASP A 125 0.97 -9.44 -1.23
CA ASP A 125 0.08 -10.15 -2.14
C ASP A 125 0.72 -11.49 -2.54
N ASN A 126 0.02 -12.60 -2.30
CA ASN A 126 0.53 -13.95 -2.53
C ASN A 126 0.99 -14.16 -3.98
N SER A 127 0.23 -13.63 -4.95
CA SER A 127 0.54 -13.78 -6.38
C SER A 127 1.72 -12.90 -6.80
N HIS A 128 1.77 -11.64 -6.36
CA HIS A 128 2.91 -10.75 -6.66
C HIS A 128 4.20 -11.24 -5.99
N ARG A 129 4.10 -11.75 -4.76
CA ARG A 129 5.24 -12.35 -4.06
C ARG A 129 5.76 -13.59 -4.79
N LYS A 130 4.86 -14.44 -5.32
CA LYS A 130 5.26 -15.60 -6.11
C LYS A 130 6.00 -15.19 -7.38
N VAL A 131 5.53 -14.15 -8.09
CA VAL A 131 6.22 -13.57 -9.26
C VAL A 131 7.65 -13.13 -8.89
N LYS A 132 7.80 -12.40 -7.78
CA LYS A 132 9.13 -11.97 -7.28
C LYS A 132 10.04 -13.13 -6.97
N LEU A 133 9.56 -14.14 -6.24
CA LEU A 133 10.34 -15.32 -5.87
C LEU A 133 10.78 -16.13 -7.10
N ALA A 134 9.92 -16.32 -8.07
CA ALA A 134 10.24 -17.03 -9.31
C ALA A 134 11.33 -16.30 -10.11
N LYS A 135 11.24 -14.97 -10.18
CA LYS A 135 12.30 -14.15 -10.78
C LYS A 135 13.63 -14.33 -10.03
N ASP A 136 13.62 -14.27 -8.69
CA ASP A 136 14.83 -14.44 -7.88
C ASP A 136 15.45 -15.84 -8.01
N ASN A 137 14.63 -16.86 -8.19
CA ASN A 137 15.04 -18.24 -8.43
C ASN A 137 15.54 -18.47 -9.87
N GLY A 138 15.48 -17.47 -10.74
CA GLY A 138 15.93 -17.57 -12.14
C GLY A 138 14.99 -18.38 -13.05
N GLU A 139 13.73 -18.58 -12.65
CA GLU A 139 12.76 -19.40 -13.42
C GLU A 139 12.45 -18.80 -14.79
N ILE A 140 12.48 -17.46 -14.91
CA ILE A 140 12.26 -16.74 -16.18
C ILE A 140 13.58 -16.34 -16.87
N GLY A 141 14.74 -16.71 -16.31
CA GLY A 141 16.05 -16.27 -16.81
C GLY A 141 16.35 -14.82 -16.46
N SER A 142 17.01 -14.11 -17.37
CA SER A 142 17.28 -12.68 -17.22
C SER A 142 15.98 -11.89 -17.39
N LEU A 143 15.65 -11.03 -16.43
CA LEU A 143 14.48 -10.16 -16.50
C LEU A 143 14.68 -9.09 -17.60
N GLU A 144 13.72 -8.90 -18.46
CA GLU A 144 13.76 -7.97 -19.60
C GLU A 144 12.65 -6.91 -19.53
N MET A 145 11.44 -7.31 -19.12
CA MET A 145 10.29 -6.37 -18.98
C MET A 145 9.45 -6.65 -17.74
N ILE A 146 8.85 -5.56 -17.23
CA ILE A 146 7.79 -5.59 -16.21
C ILE A 146 6.61 -4.76 -16.73
N ILE A 147 5.41 -5.32 -16.71
CA ILE A 147 4.17 -4.60 -17.02
C ILE A 147 3.27 -4.64 -15.80
N ILE A 148 2.86 -3.47 -15.33
CA ILE A 148 1.94 -3.33 -14.19
C ILE A 148 0.68 -2.61 -14.66
N THR A 149 -0.46 -3.24 -14.41
CA THR A 149 -1.79 -2.63 -14.56
C THR A 149 -2.39 -2.47 -13.17
N SER A 150 -2.76 -1.24 -12.82
CA SER A 150 -3.33 -0.91 -11.53
C SER A 150 -4.47 0.08 -11.70
N ARG A 151 -5.71 -0.41 -11.50
CA ARG A 151 -6.91 0.39 -11.71
C ARG A 151 -7.87 0.20 -10.56
N ASP A 152 -8.32 1.31 -9.99
CA ASP A 152 -9.34 1.31 -8.95
C ASP A 152 -10.74 1.25 -9.57
N PRO A 153 -11.75 0.65 -8.91
CA PRO A 153 -13.10 0.55 -9.47
C PRO A 153 -13.77 1.92 -9.66
N GLU A 154 -13.54 2.85 -8.73
CA GLU A 154 -14.16 4.17 -8.69
C GLU A 154 -13.19 5.24 -8.22
N PRO A 155 -13.29 6.49 -8.74
CA PRO A 155 -12.49 7.60 -8.23
C PRO A 155 -12.92 7.94 -6.79
N PRO A 156 -11.98 8.35 -5.92
CA PRO A 156 -12.31 8.81 -4.58
C PRO A 156 -12.97 10.19 -4.61
N GLY A 157 -13.71 10.52 -3.55
CA GLY A 157 -14.38 11.82 -3.42
C GLY A 157 -13.40 12.99 -3.21
N LEU A 158 -13.90 14.19 -3.45
CA LEU A 158 -13.16 15.45 -3.47
C LEU A 158 -12.27 15.70 -2.24
N GLU A 159 -12.82 15.47 -1.03
CA GLU A 159 -12.07 15.72 0.22
C GLU A 159 -10.86 14.78 0.38
N TYR A 160 -10.97 13.56 -0.11
CA TYR A 160 -9.83 12.65 -0.16
C TYR A 160 -8.77 13.16 -1.14
N LEU A 161 -9.18 13.57 -2.35
CA LEU A 161 -8.27 14.06 -3.40
C LEU A 161 -7.46 15.27 -2.93
N LYS A 162 -8.09 16.21 -2.20
CA LYS A 162 -7.41 17.38 -1.62
C LYS A 162 -6.29 17.00 -0.65
N ALA A 163 -6.44 15.89 0.06
CA ALA A 163 -5.50 15.44 1.09
C ALA A 163 -4.48 14.41 0.60
N ALA A 164 -4.75 13.70 -0.49
CA ALA A 164 -3.98 12.54 -0.95
C ALA A 164 -2.58 12.87 -1.50
N GLY A 165 -2.34 14.13 -1.89
CA GLY A 165 -1.03 14.56 -2.41
C GLY A 165 -0.81 14.28 -3.90
N GLY A 166 -1.88 13.90 -4.62
CA GLY A 166 -1.89 13.69 -6.06
C GLY A 166 -1.69 12.23 -6.48
N PHE A 167 -2.13 11.95 -7.70
CA PHE A 167 -2.26 10.61 -8.26
C PHE A 167 -0.99 9.75 -8.16
N PHE A 168 0.17 10.32 -8.45
CA PHE A 168 1.43 9.59 -8.42
C PHE A 168 1.87 9.22 -7.00
N ARG A 169 1.60 10.08 -6.00
CA ARG A 169 1.98 9.84 -4.60
C ARG A 169 0.97 9.00 -3.84
N ASP A 170 -0.28 8.95 -4.32
CA ASP A 170 -1.34 8.18 -3.69
C ASP A 170 -1.53 6.81 -4.34
N THR A 171 -1.68 6.76 -5.66
CA THR A 171 -2.00 5.55 -6.43
C THR A 171 -0.74 4.90 -7.00
N THR A 172 0.01 5.60 -7.86
CA THR A 172 1.16 5.03 -8.57
C THR A 172 2.32 4.66 -7.64
N ILE A 173 2.39 5.23 -6.43
CA ILE A 173 3.42 4.90 -5.44
C ILE A 173 3.49 3.40 -5.15
N HIS A 174 2.35 2.71 -5.19
CA HIS A 174 2.29 1.26 -5.02
C HIS A 174 2.97 0.51 -6.16
N ASP A 175 2.87 1.03 -7.38
CA ASP A 175 3.46 0.42 -8.58
C ASP A 175 4.95 0.73 -8.68
N PHE A 176 5.37 1.92 -8.24
CA PHE A 176 6.78 2.25 -8.07
C PHE A 176 7.45 1.31 -7.07
N ASP A 177 6.83 1.10 -5.92
CA ASP A 177 7.33 0.17 -4.92
C ASP A 177 7.36 -1.27 -5.44
N LEU A 178 6.30 -1.73 -6.10
CA LEU A 178 6.22 -3.08 -6.67
C LEU A 178 7.28 -3.30 -7.76
N SER A 179 7.52 -2.31 -8.61
CA SER A 179 8.60 -2.34 -9.61
C SER A 179 9.96 -2.52 -8.94
N ARG A 180 10.26 -1.73 -7.91
CA ARG A 180 11.51 -1.83 -7.14
C ARG A 180 11.63 -3.16 -6.40
N PHE A 181 10.52 -3.67 -5.85
CA PHE A 181 10.47 -4.97 -5.20
C PHE A 181 10.84 -6.10 -6.16
N ILE A 182 10.30 -6.09 -7.39
CA ILE A 182 10.61 -7.10 -8.41
C ILE A 182 12.06 -6.95 -8.93
N LEU A 183 12.50 -5.73 -9.20
CA LEU A 183 13.87 -5.46 -9.67
C LEU A 183 14.94 -5.91 -8.65
N GLY A 184 14.69 -5.70 -7.35
CA GLY A 184 15.68 -5.94 -6.29
C GLY A 184 16.75 -4.85 -6.28
N ASP A 185 18.02 -5.23 -6.43
CA ASP A 185 19.18 -4.33 -6.36
C ASP A 185 19.45 -3.57 -7.68
N ASP A 186 18.51 -3.59 -8.63
CA ASP A 186 18.65 -2.89 -9.90
C ASP A 186 17.85 -1.58 -9.87
N PRO A 187 18.49 -0.41 -9.66
CA PRO A 187 17.79 0.85 -9.47
C PRO A 187 17.16 1.37 -10.77
N ILE A 188 16.03 2.07 -10.64
CA ILE A 188 15.39 2.82 -11.74
C ILE A 188 16.21 4.10 -11.99
N VAL A 189 16.58 4.34 -13.24
CA VAL A 189 17.43 5.48 -13.64
C VAL A 189 16.74 6.46 -14.59
N GLU A 190 15.64 6.04 -15.23
CA GLU A 190 14.85 6.89 -16.11
C GLU A 190 13.37 6.68 -15.88
N VAL A 191 12.61 7.77 -15.97
CA VAL A 191 11.15 7.78 -15.89
C VAL A 191 10.59 8.75 -16.91
N SER A 192 9.62 8.28 -17.71
CA SER A 192 8.76 9.11 -18.56
C SER A 192 7.31 8.85 -18.21
N ALA A 193 6.53 9.89 -17.96
CA ALA A 193 5.15 9.76 -17.47
C ALA A 193 4.21 10.75 -18.17
N TYR A 194 3.01 10.28 -18.49
CA TYR A 194 1.90 11.09 -18.97
C TYR A 194 0.69 10.84 -18.09
N GLY A 195 0.03 11.92 -17.67
CA GLY A 195 -1.21 11.89 -16.91
C GLY A 195 -2.29 12.70 -17.59
N SER A 196 -3.53 12.32 -17.39
CA SER A 196 -4.72 12.98 -17.94
C SER A 196 -5.87 12.99 -16.94
N GLN A 197 -6.85 13.84 -17.22
CA GLN A 197 -8.10 14.01 -16.47
C GLN A 197 -9.26 13.60 -17.38
N LEU A 198 -9.56 12.30 -17.44
CA LEU A 198 -10.51 11.74 -18.40
C LEU A 198 -11.79 11.21 -17.75
N ILE A 199 -11.82 11.13 -16.41
CA ILE A 199 -12.82 10.33 -15.68
C ILE A 199 -13.62 11.18 -14.70
N SER A 200 -12.95 11.96 -13.83
CA SER A 200 -13.54 12.60 -12.65
C SER A 200 -13.47 14.12 -12.74
N GLU A 201 -14.62 14.77 -12.57
CA GLU A 201 -14.68 16.24 -12.45
C GLU A 201 -13.99 16.73 -11.17
N GLU A 202 -14.05 15.94 -10.08
CA GLU A 202 -13.35 16.25 -8.83
C GLU A 202 -11.83 16.25 -9.02
N CYS A 203 -11.28 15.33 -9.84
CA CYS A 203 -9.87 15.36 -10.20
C CYS A 203 -9.50 16.63 -10.98
N LYS A 204 -10.37 17.09 -11.88
CA LYS A 204 -10.18 18.36 -12.60
C LYS A 204 -10.21 19.55 -11.64
N GLU A 205 -11.14 19.56 -10.67
CA GLU A 205 -11.28 20.65 -9.69
C GLU A 205 -9.99 20.82 -8.86
N VAL A 206 -9.35 19.73 -8.46
CA VAL A 206 -8.10 19.78 -7.67
C VAL A 206 -6.83 19.83 -8.54
N GLY A 207 -6.96 19.82 -9.87
CA GLY A 207 -5.81 19.81 -10.78
C GLY A 207 -5.00 18.52 -10.76
N ASP A 208 -5.61 17.39 -10.35
CA ASP A 208 -4.95 16.08 -10.27
C ASP A 208 -5.30 15.21 -11.48
N HIS A 209 -4.55 14.12 -11.65
CA HIS A 209 -4.79 13.12 -12.69
C HIS A 209 -5.73 12.01 -12.19
N ASP A 210 -6.40 11.35 -13.12
CA ASP A 210 -7.19 10.14 -12.87
C ASP A 210 -6.77 8.96 -13.76
N THR A 211 -5.93 9.22 -14.73
CA THR A 211 -5.40 8.26 -15.68
C THR A 211 -3.94 8.57 -15.96
N ALA A 212 -3.07 7.56 -15.92
CA ALA A 212 -1.65 7.74 -16.21
C ALA A 212 -1.03 6.52 -16.89
N MET A 213 -0.02 6.77 -17.72
CA MET A 213 0.87 5.76 -18.28
C MET A 213 2.31 6.21 -18.09
N LEU A 214 3.16 5.26 -17.68
CA LEU A 214 4.56 5.50 -17.39
C LEU A 214 5.43 4.44 -18.06
N ILE A 215 6.62 4.87 -18.50
CA ILE A 215 7.69 3.98 -18.90
C ILE A 215 8.91 4.33 -18.06
N MET A 216 9.54 3.31 -17.50
CA MET A 216 10.77 3.46 -16.70
C MET A 216 11.84 2.51 -17.23
N ARG A 217 13.09 2.84 -16.95
CA ARG A 217 14.24 1.98 -17.26
C ARG A 217 15.12 1.80 -16.03
N SER A 218 15.53 0.56 -15.77
CA SER A 218 16.49 0.25 -14.73
C SER A 218 17.93 0.46 -15.22
N GLN A 219 18.87 0.46 -14.29
CA GLN A 219 20.30 0.59 -14.61
C GLN A 219 20.80 -0.57 -15.50
N LYS A 220 20.28 -1.78 -15.33
CA LYS A 220 20.60 -2.94 -16.16
C LYS A 220 19.83 -3.00 -17.48
N GLY A 221 18.96 -2.01 -17.74
CA GLY A 221 18.21 -1.88 -19.00
C GLY A 221 16.82 -2.53 -19.01
N VAL A 222 16.33 -3.08 -17.88
CA VAL A 222 14.97 -3.61 -17.79
C VAL A 222 13.96 -2.49 -18.06
N LEU A 223 13.00 -2.74 -18.95
CA LEU A 223 11.92 -1.80 -19.25
C LEU A 223 10.71 -2.08 -18.39
N ILE A 224 10.12 -1.03 -17.82
CA ILE A 224 8.95 -1.14 -16.97
C ILE A 224 7.84 -0.25 -17.52
N HIS A 225 6.65 -0.83 -17.73
CA HIS A 225 5.45 -0.10 -18.09
C HIS A 225 4.43 -0.17 -16.96
N ILE A 226 3.91 0.98 -16.57
CA ILE A 226 2.81 1.09 -15.60
C ILE A 226 1.64 1.80 -16.29
N ASN A 227 0.43 1.25 -16.14
CA ASN A 227 -0.80 1.94 -16.51
C ASN A 227 -1.77 1.97 -15.33
N ASN A 228 -2.23 3.17 -14.99
CA ASN A 228 -3.10 3.43 -13.87
C ASN A 228 -4.39 4.13 -14.31
N SER A 229 -5.48 3.84 -13.61
CA SER A 229 -6.75 4.52 -13.77
C SER A 229 -7.53 4.53 -12.45
N ARG A 230 -8.26 5.60 -12.18
CA ARG A 230 -9.22 5.67 -11.06
C ARG A 230 -10.60 5.13 -11.45
N ARG A 231 -10.71 4.38 -12.57
CA ARG A 231 -11.97 3.73 -12.98
C ARG A 231 -11.72 2.43 -13.70
N ALA A 232 -12.19 1.34 -13.10
CA ALA A 232 -12.31 0.02 -13.71
C ALA A 232 -13.69 -0.53 -13.37
N VAL A 233 -14.67 -0.30 -14.23
CA VAL A 233 -16.07 -0.65 -14.02
C VAL A 233 -16.30 -2.16 -13.78
N TYR A 234 -15.30 -2.98 -14.07
CA TYR A 234 -15.32 -4.43 -13.89
C TYR A 234 -14.67 -4.89 -12.58
N GLY A 235 -14.18 -3.98 -11.73
CA GLY A 235 -13.63 -4.30 -10.41
C GLY A 235 -12.18 -3.83 -10.21
N TYR A 236 -11.57 -4.24 -9.08
CA TYR A 236 -10.21 -3.86 -8.68
C TYR A 236 -9.17 -4.58 -9.53
N ASP A 237 -8.65 -3.91 -10.56
CA ASP A 237 -7.74 -4.49 -11.55
C ASP A 237 -6.27 -4.30 -11.16
N GLN A 238 -5.65 -5.39 -10.71
CA GLN A 238 -4.26 -5.40 -10.24
C GLN A 238 -3.50 -6.56 -10.87
N ARG A 239 -2.77 -6.31 -11.94
CA ARG A 239 -2.04 -7.32 -12.69
C ARG A 239 -0.57 -6.97 -12.81
N VAL A 240 0.26 -8.00 -12.76
CA VAL A 240 1.71 -7.89 -12.97
C VAL A 240 2.14 -8.95 -13.96
N GLU A 241 2.82 -8.54 -15.01
CA GLU A 241 3.51 -9.43 -15.94
C GLU A 241 5.02 -9.18 -15.84
N ILE A 242 5.81 -10.23 -15.79
CA ILE A 242 7.26 -10.19 -15.95
C ILE A 242 7.66 -11.09 -17.14
N PHE A 243 8.53 -10.56 -17.97
CA PHE A 243 9.06 -11.25 -19.14
C PHE A 243 10.58 -11.33 -19.05
N GLY A 244 11.14 -12.48 -19.39
CA GLY A 244 12.57 -12.72 -19.36
C GLY A 244 13.02 -13.75 -20.39
N SER A 245 14.31 -13.98 -20.47
CA SER A 245 14.97 -14.78 -21.52
C SER A 245 14.55 -16.24 -21.59
N LYS A 246 13.88 -16.78 -20.56
CA LYS A 246 13.38 -18.17 -20.52
C LYS A 246 11.87 -18.30 -20.47
N GLY A 247 11.15 -17.19 -20.39
CA GLY A 247 9.68 -17.21 -20.31
C GLY A 247 9.10 -16.00 -19.63
N MET A 248 7.81 -16.06 -19.33
CA MET A 248 7.09 -15.01 -18.64
C MET A 248 6.20 -15.56 -17.55
N MET A 249 5.82 -14.69 -16.60
CA MET A 249 4.83 -14.97 -15.57
C MET A 249 3.85 -13.82 -15.44
N ILE A 250 2.60 -14.15 -15.16
CA ILE A 250 1.51 -13.20 -14.97
C ILE A 250 0.82 -13.46 -13.63
N SER A 251 0.74 -12.44 -12.79
CA SER A 251 -0.18 -12.36 -11.67
C SER A 251 -1.46 -11.68 -12.14
N ASN A 252 -2.53 -12.44 -12.30
CA ASN A 252 -3.83 -11.96 -12.75
C ASN A 252 -4.73 -11.54 -11.58
N ASN A 253 -5.85 -10.91 -11.93
CA ASN A 253 -6.91 -10.63 -10.98
C ASN A 253 -7.57 -11.92 -10.48
N GLN A 254 -8.06 -11.84 -9.26
CA GLN A 254 -8.80 -12.91 -8.62
C GLN A 254 -10.31 -12.60 -8.68
N SER A 255 -11.12 -13.62 -8.81
CA SER A 255 -12.56 -13.57 -8.68
C SER A 255 -13.00 -14.34 -7.43
N PRO A 256 -14.18 -14.06 -6.88
CA PRO A 256 -14.72 -14.74 -5.69
C PRO A 256 -14.84 -16.25 -5.87
N SER A 257 -15.05 -16.70 -7.11
CA SER A 257 -15.11 -18.13 -7.43
C SER A 257 -14.38 -18.45 -8.74
N SER A 258 -14.08 -19.72 -8.95
CA SER A 258 -13.53 -20.25 -10.20
C SER A 258 -14.61 -20.83 -11.13
N VAL A 259 -15.89 -20.58 -10.87
CA VAL A 259 -16.99 -21.12 -11.66
C VAL A 259 -17.03 -20.46 -13.03
N GLU A 260 -17.11 -21.28 -14.05
CA GLU A 260 -17.29 -20.89 -15.46
C GLU A 260 -18.60 -21.46 -15.97
N ILE A 261 -19.34 -20.69 -16.75
CA ILE A 261 -20.65 -21.07 -17.28
C ILE A 261 -20.52 -21.24 -18.79
N PHE A 262 -20.95 -22.40 -19.28
CA PHE A 262 -21.05 -22.73 -20.70
C PHE A 262 -22.50 -23.10 -20.96
N ASP A 263 -23.20 -22.34 -21.76
CA ASP A 263 -24.56 -22.61 -22.21
C ASP A 263 -24.70 -22.40 -23.71
N LYS A 264 -25.91 -22.61 -24.24
CA LYS A 264 -26.16 -22.47 -25.68
C LYS A 264 -26.00 -21.08 -26.26
N ASP A 265 -26.05 -20.07 -25.40
CA ASP A 265 -26.00 -18.64 -25.75
C ASP A 265 -24.64 -18.02 -25.42
N LYS A 266 -23.80 -18.70 -24.61
CA LYS A 266 -22.49 -18.25 -24.15
C LYS A 266 -21.45 -19.35 -24.24
N THR A 267 -20.34 -19.06 -24.87
CA THR A 267 -19.20 -19.98 -24.92
C THR A 267 -18.32 -19.86 -23.65
N TYR A 268 -18.45 -18.77 -22.90
CA TYR A 268 -17.68 -18.53 -21.70
C TYR A 268 -18.31 -17.44 -20.84
N SER A 269 -18.43 -17.67 -19.55
CA SER A 269 -18.80 -16.67 -18.54
C SER A 269 -18.05 -16.97 -17.24
N LYS A 270 -17.49 -15.96 -16.61
CA LYS A 270 -16.77 -16.03 -15.36
C LYS A 270 -17.27 -14.96 -14.42
N ASP A 271 -17.20 -15.21 -13.11
CA ASP A 271 -17.50 -14.18 -12.12
C ASP A 271 -16.65 -12.93 -12.31
N LEU A 272 -17.23 -11.79 -12.00
CA LEU A 272 -16.50 -10.53 -11.93
C LEU A 272 -15.34 -10.63 -10.92
N ILE A 273 -14.27 -9.93 -11.19
CA ILE A 273 -13.17 -9.84 -10.24
C ILE A 273 -13.60 -9.08 -8.97
N HIS A 274 -12.86 -9.25 -7.88
CA HIS A 274 -13.12 -8.51 -6.63
C HIS A 274 -13.28 -7.01 -6.90
N PHE A 275 -14.29 -6.40 -6.27
CA PHE A 275 -14.58 -4.99 -6.48
C PHE A 275 -13.72 -4.08 -5.61
N PHE A 276 -13.42 -4.48 -4.36
CA PHE A 276 -12.59 -3.71 -3.45
C PHE A 276 -11.24 -4.38 -3.17
N PHE A 277 -10.23 -3.55 -2.93
CA PHE A 277 -8.87 -4.03 -2.62
C PHE A 277 -8.82 -4.94 -1.38
N ILE A 278 -9.66 -4.71 -0.37
CA ILE A 278 -9.70 -5.50 0.87
C ILE A 278 -9.97 -6.97 0.55
N GLU A 279 -10.94 -7.26 -0.32
CA GLU A 279 -11.33 -8.63 -0.70
C GLU A 279 -10.17 -9.44 -1.27
N ARG A 280 -9.20 -8.78 -1.93
CA ARG A 280 -8.00 -9.41 -2.47
C ARG A 280 -7.02 -9.86 -1.37
N TYR A 281 -7.05 -9.23 -0.20
CA TYR A 281 -6.10 -9.47 0.90
C TYR A 281 -6.70 -10.20 2.10
N GLU A 282 -8.00 -10.50 2.11
CA GLU A 282 -8.70 -11.24 3.17
C GLU A 282 -8.67 -12.78 2.99
N GLN A 283 -7.85 -13.33 2.09
CA GLN A 283 -7.78 -14.77 1.79
C GLN A 283 -6.82 -15.53 2.70
#